data_acfe05871b9501057bb1c189d18f7caa
#
_entry.id   acfe05871b9501057bb1c189d18f7caa
#
_cell.length_a   1.000
_cell.length_b   1.000
_cell.length_c   1.000
_cell.angle_alpha   90.00
_cell.angle_beta   90.00
_cell.angle_gamma   90.00
#
_symmetry.space_group_name_H-M   'P 1'
#
loop_
_entity.id
_entity.type
_entity.pdbx_description
1 polymer ?
#
loop_
_entity_poly.entity_id
_entity_poly.type
_entity_poly.pdbx_seq_one_letter_code
_entity_poly.pdbx_strand_id
1 'polypeptide(L)'
;MKSLHLLLSVASLAVALRLDRRGRVVYDGYKIFRVTPGESVTDFEAQLASLEAIDLTHNHGHVEEEHFDIAVPPENLSAFEGLNYTSEVLTDDLGVDIALEGELADYPDSDLSVAALPSLSWFNAYHAYNDHLTFLKDIQSSFSSNSELITAGKSFEGRAIQGIHLWGSGGKDSKPAVYFNGNVHAREWISSKVVEYITYQLVANYNNDTTVKSFLDNYDFYILPIVNPDGFLYTQTTNRLWRKNRQTRSGTSAVGTDVNRNWPYKWDGEGSSTSPGSETYRGVAAGDTPENTGIRTLGDQLAKKNGIKLYIDWHSYGQYILTPYGYSCSAVASNQAKQNSLAKNTASAIAKPYGTQFTTGPTCATLYATAGGSNDYVTDVNKAEYGWAIELRDTGRNGFTLPANQILPTGIEVWEGMKYLFANM
;
A
#
# COMPACT_ATOMS: atom_id res chain seq x y z
N MET A 1 36.98 42.24 25.10
CA MET A 1 36.65 40.81 25.04
C MET A 1 35.73 40.63 23.85
N LYS A 2 36.26 40.07 22.73
CA LYS A 2 35.50 39.83 21.51
C LYS A 2 35.04 38.35 21.56
N SER A 3 33.73 38.15 21.63
CA SER A 3 33.10 36.84 21.55
C SER A 3 33.18 36.31 20.11
N LEU A 4 33.90 35.26 19.89
CA LEU A 4 34.00 34.57 18.62
C LEU A 4 32.83 33.58 18.55
N HIS A 5 31.82 33.88 17.74
CA HIS A 5 30.75 32.94 17.46
C HIS A 5 31.25 31.95 16.40
N LEU A 6 31.48 30.71 16.83
CA LEU A 6 31.80 29.60 15.94
C LEU A 6 30.48 29.12 15.30
N LEU A 7 30.29 29.50 14.03
CA LEU A 7 29.24 28.92 13.19
C LEU A 7 29.65 27.49 12.80
N LEU A 8 29.11 26.50 13.49
CA LEU A 8 29.13 25.13 13.00
C LEU A 8 28.21 25.06 11.77
N SER A 9 28.81 25.02 10.59
CA SER A 9 28.12 24.62 9.37
C SER A 9 27.87 23.10 9.46
N VAL A 10 26.62 22.69 9.72
CA VAL A 10 26.18 21.33 9.51
C VAL A 10 26.17 21.13 7.99
N ALA A 11 27.22 20.51 7.46
CA ALA A 11 27.23 20.02 6.08
C ALA A 11 26.23 18.85 6.04
N SER A 12 25.09 19.05 5.42
CA SER A 12 24.22 17.95 5.00
C SER A 12 25.03 17.11 4.00
N LEU A 13 25.52 15.94 4.41
CA LEU A 13 25.99 14.96 3.47
C LEU A 13 24.78 14.53 2.64
N ALA A 14 24.73 14.95 1.39
CA ALA A 14 23.81 14.39 0.43
C ALA A 14 24.24 12.93 0.19
N VAL A 15 23.37 11.99 0.53
CA VAL A 15 23.53 10.57 0.20
C VAL A 15 23.77 10.46 -1.30
N ALA A 16 24.95 10.04 -1.72
CA ALA A 16 25.24 9.78 -3.13
C ALA A 16 24.67 8.41 -3.50
N LEU A 17 23.35 8.35 -3.77
CA LEU A 17 22.71 7.16 -4.31
C LEU A 17 23.50 6.68 -5.55
N ARG A 18 23.88 5.41 -5.58
CA ARG A 18 24.46 4.81 -6.79
C ARG A 18 23.41 4.77 -7.88
N LEU A 19 23.69 5.38 -9.03
CA LEU A 19 22.78 5.42 -10.16
C LEU A 19 23.33 4.60 -11.32
N ASP A 20 22.48 3.84 -12.00
CA ASP A 20 22.81 3.19 -13.27
C ASP A 20 22.90 4.24 -14.42
N ARG A 21 23.24 3.77 -15.62
CA ARG A 21 23.36 4.64 -16.83
C ARG A 21 22.03 5.30 -17.22
N ARG A 22 20.88 4.83 -16.69
CA ARG A 22 19.53 5.38 -16.93
C ARG A 22 19.10 6.33 -15.81
N GLY A 23 19.94 6.55 -14.79
CA GLY A 23 19.62 7.39 -13.64
C GLY A 23 18.74 6.68 -12.59
N ARG A 24 18.68 5.35 -12.58
CA ARG A 24 17.95 4.58 -11.57
C ARG A 24 18.87 4.25 -10.40
N VAL A 25 18.30 4.28 -9.19
CA VAL A 25 19.00 3.84 -7.98
C VAL A 25 19.35 2.36 -8.09
N VAL A 26 20.59 2.03 -7.77
CA VAL A 26 21.15 0.66 -7.79
C VAL A 26 21.20 0.15 -6.36
N TYR A 27 20.70 -1.04 -6.17
CA TYR A 27 20.64 -1.71 -4.87
C TYR A 27 21.53 -2.96 -4.78
N ASP A 28 22.47 -3.12 -5.74
CA ASP A 28 23.40 -4.24 -5.75
C ASP A 28 24.26 -4.24 -4.48
N GLY A 29 24.28 -5.38 -3.77
CA GLY A 29 25.04 -5.57 -2.54
C GLY A 29 24.39 -4.94 -1.28
N TYR A 30 23.24 -4.28 -1.38
CA TYR A 30 22.48 -3.91 -0.18
C TYR A 30 21.97 -5.16 0.51
N LYS A 31 22.16 -5.25 1.84
CA LYS A 31 21.55 -6.31 2.66
C LYS A 31 20.37 -5.79 3.43
N ILE A 32 19.34 -6.63 3.53
CA ILE A 32 18.20 -6.33 4.43
C ILE A 32 18.40 -7.12 5.70
N PHE A 33 18.35 -6.40 6.82
CA PHE A 33 18.38 -6.97 8.16
C PHE A 33 17.06 -6.71 8.87
N ARG A 34 16.55 -7.71 9.56
CA ARG A 34 15.56 -7.53 10.62
C ARG A 34 16.32 -7.29 11.90
N VAL A 35 16.12 -6.16 12.53
CA VAL A 35 16.86 -5.71 13.71
C VAL A 35 15.91 -5.50 14.86
N THR A 36 16.25 -6.04 16.04
CA THR A 36 15.59 -5.67 17.29
C THR A 36 16.42 -4.55 17.92
N PRO A 37 15.92 -3.31 18.00
CA PRO A 37 16.63 -2.23 18.67
C PRO A 37 16.71 -2.50 20.17
N GLY A 38 17.74 -1.96 20.83
CA GLY A 38 17.84 -1.98 22.28
C GLY A 38 16.84 -1.00 22.93
N GLU A 39 17.15 -0.58 24.16
CA GLU A 39 16.25 0.25 24.98
C GLU A 39 15.98 1.67 24.42
N SER A 40 16.70 2.14 23.39
CA SER A 40 16.54 3.48 22.83
C SER A 40 16.31 3.47 21.31
N VAL A 41 15.05 3.60 20.89
CA VAL A 41 14.65 3.72 19.48
C VAL A 41 15.19 5.01 18.85
N THR A 42 15.23 6.12 19.57
CA THR A 42 15.74 7.41 19.07
C THR A 42 17.22 7.35 18.71
N ASP A 43 18.03 6.67 19.51
CA ASP A 43 19.45 6.50 19.21
C ASP A 43 19.64 5.57 18.01
N PHE A 44 18.78 4.54 17.89
CA PHE A 44 18.77 3.64 16.74
C PHE A 44 18.48 4.37 15.42
N GLU A 45 17.43 5.20 15.36
CA GLU A 45 17.11 5.99 14.17
C GLU A 45 18.26 6.94 13.76
N ALA A 46 18.89 7.60 14.73
CA ALA A 46 20.04 8.47 14.47
C ALA A 46 21.24 7.68 13.90
N GLN A 47 21.46 6.46 14.38
CA GLN A 47 22.51 5.58 13.89
C GLN A 47 22.19 5.07 12.48
N LEU A 48 20.96 4.66 12.21
CA LEU A 48 20.52 4.28 10.84
C LEU A 48 20.75 5.41 9.84
N ALA A 49 20.40 6.63 10.20
CA ALA A 49 20.64 7.81 9.36
C ALA A 49 22.14 8.01 9.06
N SER A 50 23.02 7.76 10.05
CA SER A 50 24.47 7.86 9.87
C SER A 50 25.06 6.77 8.96
N LEU A 51 24.36 5.64 8.81
CA LEU A 51 24.72 4.50 7.96
C LEU A 51 24.08 4.58 6.58
N GLU A 52 23.35 5.65 6.28
CA GLU A 52 22.58 5.76 5.03
C GLU A 52 21.64 4.56 4.81
N ALA A 53 21.23 3.92 5.91
CA ALA A 53 20.32 2.79 5.89
C ALA A 53 18.88 3.24 5.59
N ILE A 54 18.16 2.41 4.84
CA ILE A 54 16.76 2.66 4.49
C ILE A 54 15.88 1.87 5.45
N ASP A 55 15.05 2.56 6.23
CA ASP A 55 14.01 1.93 7.02
C ASP A 55 12.85 1.47 6.12
N LEU A 56 12.55 0.19 6.16
CA LEU A 56 11.50 -0.44 5.35
C LEU A 56 10.20 -0.67 6.14
N THR A 57 10.25 -0.74 7.45
CA THR A 57 9.09 -1.05 8.30
C THR A 57 8.34 0.18 8.79
N HIS A 58 9.03 1.32 8.98
CA HIS A 58 8.46 2.56 9.55
C HIS A 58 7.84 2.38 10.94
N ASN A 59 8.39 1.46 11.71
CA ASN A 59 7.91 1.12 13.04
C ASN A 59 8.34 2.21 14.04
N HIS A 60 7.50 3.19 14.32
CA HIS A 60 7.79 4.30 15.22
C HIS A 60 6.95 4.27 16.49
N GLY A 61 6.81 3.12 17.16
CA GLY A 61 6.03 3.11 18.41
C GLY A 61 5.82 1.74 19.05
N HIS A 62 5.95 1.70 20.25
CA HIS A 62 5.57 0.91 21.44
C HIS A 62 4.82 -0.43 21.27
N VAL A 63 5.39 -1.42 20.61
CA VAL A 63 4.96 -2.81 20.78
C VAL A 63 6.15 -3.62 21.34
N GLU A 64 5.91 -4.49 22.32
CA GLU A 64 6.96 -5.21 23.08
C GLU A 64 7.88 -6.13 22.24
N GLU A 65 7.60 -6.30 20.94
CA GLU A 65 8.41 -7.07 20.00
C GLU A 65 8.78 -6.24 18.76
N GLU A 66 9.21 -5.00 18.96
CA GLU A 66 9.59 -4.12 17.85
C GLU A 66 10.78 -4.67 17.10
N HIS A 67 10.59 -4.86 15.80
CA HIS A 67 11.70 -5.07 14.87
C HIS A 67 11.65 -4.05 13.75
N PHE A 68 12.81 -3.77 13.18
CA PHE A 68 12.97 -2.92 12.01
C PHE A 68 13.59 -3.74 10.89
N ASP A 69 12.95 -3.73 9.73
CA ASP A 69 13.57 -4.23 8.50
C ASP A 69 14.30 -3.05 7.87
N ILE A 70 15.61 -3.15 7.75
CA ILE A 70 16.47 -2.08 7.25
C ILE A 70 17.33 -2.56 6.08
N ALA A 71 17.44 -1.75 5.03
CA ALA A 71 18.36 -2.01 3.95
C ALA A 71 19.65 -1.20 4.17
N VAL A 72 20.77 -1.89 4.35
CA VAL A 72 22.08 -1.31 4.63
C VAL A 72 22.92 -1.36 3.34
N PRO A 73 23.50 -0.22 2.88
CA PRO A 73 24.36 -0.19 1.72
C PRO A 73 25.67 -0.94 1.94
N PRO A 74 26.27 -1.52 0.89
CA PRO A 74 27.46 -2.39 1.02
C PRO A 74 28.65 -1.71 1.67
N GLU A 75 28.85 -0.42 1.47
CA GLU A 75 29.91 0.39 2.08
C GLU A 75 29.78 0.56 3.60
N ASN A 76 28.58 0.40 4.13
CA ASN A 76 28.27 0.62 5.55
C ASN A 76 28.00 -0.69 6.32
N LEU A 77 28.06 -1.86 5.68
CA LEU A 77 27.82 -3.16 6.32
C LEU A 77 28.71 -3.40 7.53
N SER A 78 30.04 -3.15 7.39
CA SER A 78 30.97 -3.35 8.53
C SER A 78 30.70 -2.39 9.67
N ALA A 79 30.26 -1.16 9.39
CA ALA A 79 29.89 -0.20 10.42
C ALA A 79 28.60 -0.62 11.14
N PHE A 80 27.61 -1.13 10.40
CA PHE A 80 26.38 -1.68 10.96
C PHE A 80 26.66 -2.90 11.86
N GLU A 81 27.45 -3.86 11.39
CA GLU A 81 27.84 -5.05 12.18
C GLU A 81 28.57 -4.67 13.48
N GLY A 82 29.34 -3.57 13.44
CA GLY A 82 30.02 -3.02 14.62
C GLY A 82 29.10 -2.46 15.71
N LEU A 83 27.82 -2.20 15.40
CA LEU A 83 26.82 -1.73 16.38
C LEU A 83 26.30 -2.85 17.29
N ASN A 84 26.57 -4.11 16.95
CA ASN A 84 26.20 -5.31 17.74
C ASN A 84 24.69 -5.42 18.09
N TYR A 85 23.81 -4.98 17.21
CA TYR A 85 22.38 -5.24 17.37
C TYR A 85 22.05 -6.72 17.19
N THR A 86 21.00 -7.18 17.87
CA THR A 86 20.39 -8.46 17.53
C THR A 86 19.73 -8.33 16.17
N SER A 87 20.24 -9.05 15.18
CA SER A 87 19.75 -8.95 13.81
C SER A 87 19.72 -10.29 13.08
N GLU A 88 18.78 -10.41 12.15
CA GLU A 88 18.64 -11.51 11.20
C GLU A 88 18.78 -10.96 9.79
N VAL A 89 19.52 -11.64 8.91
CA VAL A 89 19.60 -11.29 7.50
C VAL A 89 18.36 -11.83 6.79
N LEU A 90 17.53 -10.94 6.26
CA LEU A 90 16.37 -11.30 5.43
C LEU A 90 16.77 -11.45 3.95
N THR A 91 17.66 -10.58 3.47
CA THR A 91 18.13 -10.53 2.08
C THR A 91 19.62 -10.27 2.05
N ASP A 92 20.35 -11.12 1.32
CA ASP A 92 21.81 -10.98 1.15
C ASP A 92 22.20 -9.98 0.07
N ASP A 93 21.37 -9.79 -0.94
CA ASP A 93 21.57 -8.82 -2.03
C ASP A 93 20.22 -8.36 -2.59
N LEU A 94 19.80 -7.15 -2.21
CA LEU A 94 18.54 -6.57 -2.64
C LEU A 94 18.46 -6.34 -4.16
N GLY A 95 19.61 -6.09 -4.82
CA GLY A 95 19.66 -5.98 -6.28
C GLY A 95 19.26 -7.27 -6.96
N VAL A 96 19.68 -8.42 -6.41
CA VAL A 96 19.26 -9.75 -6.88
C VAL A 96 17.75 -9.96 -6.66
N ASP A 97 17.23 -9.60 -5.51
CA ASP A 97 15.78 -9.75 -5.21
C ASP A 97 14.93 -8.85 -6.14
N ILE A 98 15.35 -7.61 -6.41
CA ILE A 98 14.69 -6.75 -7.39
C ILE A 98 14.72 -7.41 -8.80
N ALA A 99 15.79 -8.07 -9.16
CA ALA A 99 15.86 -8.77 -10.45
C ALA A 99 14.91 -9.97 -10.54
N LEU A 100 14.51 -10.58 -9.40
CA LEU A 100 13.52 -11.67 -9.34
C LEU A 100 12.09 -11.19 -9.57
N GLU A 101 11.81 -9.89 -9.46
CA GLU A 101 10.52 -9.33 -9.89
C GLU A 101 10.33 -9.47 -11.41
N GLY A 102 11.45 -9.62 -12.14
CA GLY A 102 11.49 -9.65 -13.59
C GLY A 102 11.46 -8.25 -14.23
N GLU A 103 11.64 -8.20 -15.53
CA GLU A 103 11.38 -6.99 -16.28
C GLU A 103 9.87 -6.75 -16.36
N LEU A 104 9.47 -5.47 -16.47
CA LEU A 104 8.06 -5.13 -16.72
C LEU A 104 7.66 -5.74 -18.06
N ALA A 105 6.68 -6.63 -18.03
CA ALA A 105 6.19 -7.28 -19.24
C ALA A 105 5.29 -6.34 -20.05
N ASP A 106 5.34 -6.49 -21.36
CA ASP A 106 4.39 -5.81 -22.24
C ASP A 106 2.95 -6.26 -21.95
N TYR A 107 1.99 -5.37 -22.21
CA TYR A 107 0.58 -5.74 -22.12
C TYR A 107 0.29 -6.86 -23.13
N PRO A 108 -0.35 -7.97 -22.71
CA PRO A 108 -0.70 -9.03 -23.64
C PRO A 108 -1.57 -8.47 -24.76
N ASP A 109 -1.19 -8.74 -26.02
CA ASP A 109 -1.98 -8.32 -27.17
C ASP A 109 -3.44 -8.73 -27.00
N SER A 110 -4.30 -7.77 -26.74
CA SER A 110 -5.74 -7.99 -26.81
C SER A 110 -6.13 -8.02 -28.29
N ASP A 111 -6.84 -9.06 -28.70
CA ASP A 111 -7.48 -9.07 -30.02
C ASP A 111 -8.53 -7.95 -30.01
N LEU A 112 -8.16 -6.76 -30.46
CA LEU A 112 -8.96 -5.53 -30.43
C LEU A 112 -10.33 -5.67 -31.13
N SER A 113 -10.61 -6.80 -31.75
CA SER A 113 -11.85 -7.08 -32.48
C SER A 113 -12.97 -7.66 -31.60
N VAL A 114 -12.70 -8.09 -30.36
CA VAL A 114 -13.69 -8.68 -29.45
C VAL A 114 -13.49 -8.11 -28.05
N ALA A 115 -14.58 -7.65 -27.42
CA ALA A 115 -14.59 -7.26 -25.99
C ALA A 115 -14.31 -8.49 -25.11
N ALA A 116 -13.04 -8.84 -24.96
CA ALA A 116 -12.57 -9.99 -24.20
C ALA A 116 -11.99 -9.55 -22.87
N LEU A 117 -12.11 -10.42 -21.85
CA LEU A 117 -11.39 -10.25 -20.60
C LEU A 117 -9.88 -10.25 -20.84
N PRO A 118 -9.09 -9.47 -20.07
CA PRO A 118 -7.64 -9.58 -20.09
C PRO A 118 -7.19 -11.03 -19.89
N SER A 119 -6.07 -11.41 -20.50
CA SER A 119 -5.49 -12.73 -20.28
C SER A 119 -5.08 -12.93 -18.81
N LEU A 120 -5.27 -14.12 -18.24
CA LEU A 120 -4.74 -14.49 -16.92
C LEU A 120 -3.20 -14.38 -16.86
N SER A 121 -2.50 -14.39 -18.01
CA SER A 121 -1.06 -14.14 -18.06
C SER A 121 -0.65 -12.75 -17.53
N TRP A 122 -1.58 -11.79 -17.49
CA TRP A 122 -1.44 -10.50 -16.81
C TRP A 122 -0.95 -10.65 -15.36
N PHE A 123 -1.32 -11.73 -14.69
CA PHE A 123 -0.94 -12.00 -13.31
C PHE A 123 0.35 -12.83 -13.17
N ASN A 124 1.09 -13.06 -14.26
CA ASN A 124 2.38 -13.74 -14.24
C ASN A 124 3.58 -12.77 -14.18
N ALA A 125 3.35 -11.47 -14.29
CA ALA A 125 4.38 -10.45 -14.30
C ALA A 125 3.89 -9.12 -13.73
N TYR A 126 4.83 -8.23 -13.39
CA TYR A 126 4.55 -6.81 -13.19
C TYR A 126 4.57 -6.07 -14.53
N HIS A 127 3.87 -4.95 -14.61
CA HIS A 127 3.64 -4.21 -15.85
C HIS A 127 3.85 -2.72 -15.67
N ALA A 128 4.06 -2.00 -16.77
CA ALA A 128 4.20 -0.56 -16.76
C ALA A 128 2.87 0.13 -16.36
N TYR A 129 2.98 1.33 -15.78
CA TYR A 129 1.81 2.08 -15.30
C TYR A 129 0.69 2.19 -16.36
N ASN A 130 1.04 2.47 -17.61
CA ASN A 130 0.02 2.62 -18.67
C ASN A 130 -0.75 1.33 -18.98
N ASP A 131 -0.13 0.18 -18.74
CA ASP A 131 -0.76 -1.12 -18.99
C ASP A 131 -1.86 -1.43 -17.98
N HIS A 132 -1.72 -0.95 -16.73
CA HIS A 132 -2.79 -0.99 -15.73
C HIS A 132 -4.03 -0.18 -16.18
N LEU A 133 -3.82 0.95 -16.87
CA LEU A 133 -4.92 1.73 -17.44
C LEU A 133 -5.59 0.99 -18.61
N THR A 134 -4.82 0.25 -19.39
CA THR A 134 -5.33 -0.61 -20.48
C THR A 134 -6.12 -1.77 -19.90
N PHE A 135 -5.60 -2.44 -18.86
CA PHE A 135 -6.30 -3.50 -18.14
C PHE A 135 -7.70 -3.04 -17.67
N LEU A 136 -7.81 -1.85 -17.05
CA LEU A 136 -9.11 -1.33 -16.62
C LEU A 136 -10.07 -1.08 -17.79
N LYS A 137 -9.57 -0.62 -18.94
CA LYS A 137 -10.37 -0.45 -20.15
C LYS A 137 -10.89 -1.77 -20.70
N ASP A 138 -10.06 -2.80 -20.72
CA ASP A 138 -10.45 -4.14 -21.20
C ASP A 138 -11.48 -4.77 -20.26
N ILE A 139 -11.30 -4.66 -18.94
CA ILE A 139 -12.32 -5.06 -17.95
C ILE A 139 -13.64 -4.33 -18.21
N GLN A 140 -13.61 -3.00 -18.38
CA GLN A 140 -14.79 -2.20 -18.66
C GLN A 140 -15.46 -2.62 -19.97
N SER A 141 -14.69 -2.85 -21.01
CA SER A 141 -15.20 -3.27 -22.32
C SER A 141 -15.87 -4.64 -22.27
N SER A 142 -15.30 -5.59 -21.50
CA SER A 142 -15.84 -6.94 -21.33
C SER A 142 -17.11 -6.99 -20.46
N PHE A 143 -17.37 -5.95 -19.66
CA PHE A 143 -18.51 -5.86 -18.73
C PHE A 143 -19.27 -4.53 -18.90
N SER A 144 -19.38 -4.04 -20.12
CA SER A 144 -19.81 -2.68 -20.46
C SER A 144 -21.21 -2.30 -19.97
N SER A 145 -22.13 -3.26 -19.81
CA SER A 145 -23.48 -3.00 -19.29
C SER A 145 -23.51 -2.76 -17.78
N ASN A 146 -22.49 -3.20 -17.06
CA ASN A 146 -22.44 -3.22 -15.60
C ASN A 146 -21.14 -2.64 -15.04
N SER A 147 -20.47 -1.79 -15.82
CA SER A 147 -19.24 -1.13 -15.41
C SER A 147 -19.05 0.23 -16.06
N GLU A 148 -18.29 1.08 -15.40
CA GLU A 148 -17.76 2.32 -15.96
C GLU A 148 -16.38 2.63 -15.44
N LEU A 149 -15.54 3.28 -16.22
CA LEU A 149 -14.29 3.86 -15.74
C LEU A 149 -14.60 5.11 -14.91
N ILE A 150 -13.95 5.21 -13.76
CA ILE A 150 -14.07 6.35 -12.86
C ILE A 150 -12.71 7.04 -12.68
N THR A 151 -12.75 8.30 -12.27
CA THR A 151 -11.55 9.07 -11.90
C THR A 151 -11.80 9.70 -10.55
N ALA A 152 -11.04 9.32 -9.53
CA ALA A 152 -11.14 9.89 -8.19
C ALA A 152 -10.53 11.29 -8.10
N GLY A 153 -9.64 11.65 -9.03
CA GLY A 153 -8.95 12.94 -9.06
C GLY A 153 -7.68 12.87 -9.90
N LYS A 154 -6.77 13.78 -9.62
CA LYS A 154 -5.44 13.82 -10.25
C LYS A 154 -4.36 13.81 -9.17
N SER A 155 -3.23 13.16 -9.48
CA SER A 155 -2.01 13.24 -8.71
C SER A 155 -1.35 14.61 -8.79
N PHE A 156 -0.32 14.83 -8.01
CA PHE A 156 0.45 16.07 -8.01
C PHE A 156 1.05 16.41 -9.39
N GLU A 157 1.56 15.43 -10.13
CA GLU A 157 2.09 15.61 -11.50
C GLU A 157 0.99 15.59 -12.58
N GLY A 158 -0.29 15.54 -12.19
CA GLY A 158 -1.44 15.68 -13.08
C GLY A 158 -1.97 14.39 -13.69
N ARG A 159 -1.47 13.21 -13.28
CA ARG A 159 -1.98 11.90 -13.74
C ARG A 159 -3.35 11.62 -13.14
N ALA A 160 -4.27 11.09 -13.92
CA ALA A 160 -5.58 10.68 -13.43
C ALA A 160 -5.44 9.49 -12.45
N ILE A 161 -6.10 9.58 -11.29
CA ILE A 161 -6.29 8.45 -10.38
C ILE A 161 -7.49 7.67 -10.91
N GLN A 162 -7.21 6.72 -11.80
CA GLN A 162 -8.23 5.95 -12.50
C GLN A 162 -8.63 4.70 -11.72
N GLY A 163 -9.89 4.33 -11.88
CA GLY A 163 -10.45 3.10 -11.37
C GLY A 163 -11.66 2.65 -12.16
N ILE A 164 -12.38 1.68 -11.62
CA ILE A 164 -13.58 1.13 -12.20
C ILE A 164 -14.68 1.02 -11.15
N HIS A 165 -15.90 1.29 -11.57
CA HIS A 165 -17.12 1.02 -10.82
C HIS A 165 -17.84 -0.17 -11.47
N LEU A 166 -18.16 -1.20 -10.67
CA LEU A 166 -18.89 -2.39 -11.09
C LEU A 166 -20.18 -2.51 -10.29
N TRP A 167 -21.26 -2.96 -10.95
CA TRP A 167 -22.55 -3.19 -10.30
C TRP A 167 -23.27 -4.42 -10.88
N GLY A 168 -24.25 -4.90 -10.16
CA GLY A 168 -25.07 -6.06 -10.58
C GLY A 168 -26.42 -5.67 -11.18
N SER A 169 -27.37 -6.59 -11.09
CA SER A 169 -28.72 -6.47 -11.69
C SER A 169 -29.58 -5.35 -11.10
N GLY A 170 -29.24 -4.81 -9.92
CA GLY A 170 -29.91 -3.65 -9.31
C GLY A 170 -29.64 -2.34 -10.03
N GLY A 171 -28.69 -2.29 -10.94
CA GLY A 171 -28.27 -1.09 -11.66
C GLY A 171 -27.24 -0.26 -10.89
N LYS A 172 -26.66 0.67 -11.61
CA LYS A 172 -25.61 1.57 -11.13
C LYS A 172 -26.07 2.36 -9.90
N ASP A 173 -25.19 2.47 -8.93
CA ASP A 173 -25.38 3.29 -7.72
C ASP A 173 -26.60 2.90 -6.87
N SER A 174 -27.01 1.64 -6.91
CA SER A 174 -28.22 1.18 -6.21
C SER A 174 -27.93 0.51 -4.87
N LYS A 175 -26.69 0.20 -4.56
CA LYS A 175 -26.27 -0.60 -3.38
C LYS A 175 -25.22 0.13 -2.55
N PRO A 176 -25.00 -0.30 -1.28
CA PRO A 176 -23.86 0.18 -0.50
C PRO A 176 -22.55 -0.11 -1.18
N ALA A 177 -21.57 0.79 -1.01
CA ALA A 177 -20.29 0.69 -1.68
C ALA A 177 -19.36 -0.31 -1.00
N VAL A 178 -18.64 -1.10 -1.82
CA VAL A 178 -17.36 -1.70 -1.51
C VAL A 178 -16.29 -0.85 -2.18
N TYR A 179 -15.39 -0.25 -1.42
CA TYR A 179 -14.43 0.72 -1.91
C TYR A 179 -13.00 0.25 -1.63
N PHE A 180 -12.21 0.06 -2.69
CA PHE A 180 -10.84 -0.43 -2.63
C PHE A 180 -9.85 0.60 -3.16
N ASN A 181 -8.79 0.82 -2.40
CA ASN A 181 -7.60 1.55 -2.81
C ASN A 181 -6.40 0.61 -2.84
N GLY A 182 -5.65 0.59 -3.92
CA GLY A 182 -4.37 -0.09 -4.01
C GLY A 182 -3.22 0.89 -4.25
N ASN A 183 -2.01 0.48 -3.93
CA ASN A 183 -0.77 1.17 -4.23
C ASN A 183 -0.73 2.65 -3.78
N VAL A 184 -1.19 2.91 -2.55
CA VAL A 184 -1.02 4.21 -1.90
C VAL A 184 0.46 4.47 -1.59
N HIS A 185 1.19 3.43 -1.17
CA HIS A 185 2.64 3.45 -1.09
C HIS A 185 3.22 2.86 -2.39
N ALA A 186 4.01 3.65 -3.05
CA ALA A 186 4.41 3.39 -4.44
C ALA A 186 5.18 2.08 -4.66
N ARG A 187 5.98 1.66 -3.68
CA ARG A 187 6.82 0.44 -3.74
C ARG A 187 6.07 -0.88 -3.57
N GLU A 188 4.81 -0.82 -3.16
CA GLU A 188 3.97 -1.98 -2.83
C GLU A 188 3.24 -2.54 -4.07
N TRP A 189 3.99 -3.00 -5.07
CA TRP A 189 3.46 -3.36 -6.39
C TRP A 189 2.42 -4.48 -6.36
N ILE A 190 2.55 -5.43 -5.41
CA ILE A 190 1.62 -6.55 -5.29
C ILE A 190 0.20 -6.08 -4.95
N SER A 191 0.04 -4.92 -4.29
CA SER A 191 -1.28 -4.41 -3.90
C SER A 191 -2.14 -4.08 -5.12
N SER A 192 -1.58 -3.43 -6.16
CA SER A 192 -2.30 -3.18 -7.41
C SER A 192 -2.69 -4.46 -8.12
N LYS A 193 -1.80 -5.45 -8.18
CA LYS A 193 -2.04 -6.75 -8.85
C LYS A 193 -3.16 -7.54 -8.18
N VAL A 194 -3.23 -7.53 -6.84
CA VAL A 194 -4.29 -8.22 -6.09
C VAL A 194 -5.64 -7.52 -6.28
N VAL A 195 -5.67 -6.20 -6.24
CA VAL A 195 -6.89 -5.41 -6.50
C VAL A 195 -7.42 -5.67 -7.92
N GLU A 196 -6.53 -5.75 -8.91
CA GLU A 196 -6.86 -6.11 -10.27
C GLU A 196 -7.34 -7.57 -10.41
N TYR A 197 -6.74 -8.50 -9.65
CA TYR A 197 -7.18 -9.89 -9.65
C TYR A 197 -8.60 -10.06 -9.10
N ILE A 198 -8.92 -9.37 -8.00
CA ILE A 198 -10.29 -9.33 -7.46
C ILE A 198 -11.26 -8.77 -8.50
N THR A 199 -10.89 -7.66 -9.15
CA THR A 199 -11.68 -7.03 -10.22
C THR A 199 -11.95 -7.99 -11.36
N TYR A 200 -10.90 -8.69 -11.82
CA TYR A 200 -11.00 -9.72 -12.84
C TYR A 200 -11.96 -10.85 -12.44
N GLN A 201 -11.83 -11.38 -11.22
CA GLN A 201 -12.65 -12.47 -10.73
C GLN A 201 -14.13 -12.10 -10.61
N LEU A 202 -14.43 -10.87 -10.17
CA LEU A 202 -15.80 -10.36 -10.11
C LEU A 202 -16.45 -10.36 -11.48
N VAL A 203 -15.75 -9.89 -12.50
CA VAL A 203 -16.28 -9.77 -13.87
C VAL A 203 -16.32 -11.13 -14.58
N ALA A 204 -15.24 -11.91 -14.51
CA ALA A 204 -15.12 -13.19 -15.20
C ALA A 204 -16.16 -14.21 -14.73
N ASN A 205 -16.57 -14.15 -13.47
CA ASN A 205 -17.46 -15.13 -12.87
C ASN A 205 -18.91 -14.62 -12.70
N TYR A 206 -19.21 -13.36 -13.00
CA TYR A 206 -20.56 -12.78 -12.78
C TYR A 206 -21.69 -13.61 -13.39
N ASN A 207 -21.49 -14.12 -14.62
CA ASN A 207 -22.52 -14.90 -15.32
C ASN A 207 -22.46 -16.40 -15.04
N ASN A 208 -21.36 -16.89 -14.44
CA ASN A 208 -21.07 -18.33 -14.33
C ASN A 208 -21.11 -18.84 -12.89
N ASP A 209 -21.04 -17.94 -11.89
CA ASP A 209 -21.05 -18.28 -10.47
C ASP A 209 -22.12 -17.44 -9.75
N THR A 210 -23.13 -18.10 -9.24
CA THR A 210 -24.24 -17.44 -8.53
C THR A 210 -23.80 -16.75 -7.26
N THR A 211 -22.73 -17.21 -6.62
CA THR A 211 -22.15 -16.58 -5.43
C THR A 211 -21.49 -15.26 -5.82
N VAL A 212 -20.64 -15.26 -6.85
CA VAL A 212 -20.00 -14.03 -7.36
C VAL A 212 -21.04 -13.05 -7.89
N LYS A 213 -22.06 -13.55 -8.61
CA LYS A 213 -23.18 -12.72 -9.05
C LYS A 213 -23.84 -12.02 -7.87
N SER A 214 -24.08 -12.73 -6.77
CA SER A 214 -24.72 -12.15 -5.58
C SER A 214 -23.90 -11.03 -4.95
N PHE A 215 -22.58 -11.02 -5.08
CA PHE A 215 -21.75 -9.92 -4.56
C PHE A 215 -22.05 -8.61 -5.28
N LEU A 216 -22.06 -8.62 -6.62
CA LEU A 216 -22.37 -7.43 -7.41
C LEU A 216 -23.87 -7.05 -7.32
N ASP A 217 -24.76 -8.02 -7.10
CA ASP A 217 -26.18 -7.73 -6.91
C ASP A 217 -26.48 -7.09 -5.53
N ASN A 218 -25.60 -7.27 -4.54
CA ASN A 218 -25.72 -6.72 -3.19
C ASN A 218 -24.88 -5.47 -2.94
N TYR A 219 -23.79 -5.26 -3.72
CA TYR A 219 -22.83 -4.17 -3.51
C TYR A 219 -22.41 -3.52 -4.82
N ASP A 220 -22.19 -2.20 -4.78
CA ASP A 220 -21.52 -1.45 -5.84
C ASP A 220 -20.01 -1.40 -5.52
N PHE A 221 -19.15 -1.89 -6.44
CA PHE A 221 -17.70 -1.95 -6.24
C PHE A 221 -17.02 -0.76 -6.90
N TYR A 222 -16.35 0.07 -6.10
CA TYR A 222 -15.50 1.19 -6.54
C TYR A 222 -14.05 0.82 -6.29
N ILE A 223 -13.28 0.61 -7.34
CA ILE A 223 -11.97 -0.02 -7.26
C ILE A 223 -10.94 0.88 -7.92
N LEU A 224 -9.92 1.33 -7.14
CA LEU A 224 -8.80 2.15 -7.59
C LEU A 224 -7.49 1.35 -7.41
N PRO A 225 -6.96 0.66 -8.42
CA PRO A 225 -5.76 -0.17 -8.27
C PRO A 225 -4.49 0.62 -7.94
N ILE A 226 -4.37 1.87 -8.43
CA ILE A 226 -3.18 2.70 -8.23
C ILE A 226 -3.62 4.12 -7.86
N VAL A 227 -3.60 4.44 -6.56
CA VAL A 227 -4.00 5.77 -6.06
C VAL A 227 -2.83 6.76 -5.97
N ASN A 228 -1.59 6.29 -6.08
CA ASN A 228 -0.37 7.10 -6.12
C ASN A 228 0.39 6.89 -7.45
N PRO A 229 -0.18 7.34 -8.59
CA PRO A 229 0.40 7.05 -9.91
C PRO A 229 1.77 7.69 -10.14
N ASP A 230 2.06 8.83 -9.51
CA ASP A 230 3.36 9.51 -9.64
C ASP A 230 4.45 8.73 -8.92
N GLY A 231 4.19 8.33 -7.68
CA GLY A 231 5.09 7.48 -6.92
C GLY A 231 5.30 6.13 -7.59
N PHE A 232 4.22 5.48 -8.07
CA PHE A 232 4.29 4.20 -8.75
C PHE A 232 5.19 4.25 -10.01
N LEU A 233 4.98 5.25 -10.87
CA LEU A 233 5.85 5.45 -12.03
C LEU A 233 7.30 5.72 -11.61
N TYR A 234 7.52 6.48 -10.54
CA TYR A 234 8.86 6.77 -10.03
C TYR A 234 9.57 5.50 -9.52
N THR A 235 8.84 4.54 -8.95
CA THR A 235 9.42 3.23 -8.57
C THR A 235 9.84 2.40 -9.78
N GLN A 236 9.22 2.57 -10.92
CA GLN A 236 9.54 1.86 -12.15
C GLN A 236 10.71 2.48 -12.92
N THR A 237 10.92 3.79 -12.76
CA THR A 237 11.87 4.53 -13.59
C THR A 237 13.12 5.02 -12.85
N THR A 238 13.05 5.18 -11.53
CA THR A 238 14.10 5.87 -10.78
C THR A 238 14.48 5.19 -9.47
N ASN A 239 13.54 4.95 -8.55
CA ASN A 239 13.84 4.41 -7.22
C ASN A 239 12.81 3.36 -6.82
N ARG A 240 13.17 2.06 -6.96
CA ARG A 240 12.27 0.93 -6.70
C ARG A 240 11.65 0.95 -5.29
N LEU A 241 12.36 1.46 -4.30
CA LEU A 241 11.90 1.49 -2.92
C LEU A 241 11.17 2.79 -2.52
N TRP A 242 10.82 3.65 -3.47
CA TRP A 242 10.09 4.88 -3.19
C TRP A 242 8.68 4.60 -2.63
N ARG A 243 8.34 5.24 -1.50
CA ARG A 243 7.04 5.06 -0.80
C ARG A 243 6.03 6.16 -1.09
N LYS A 244 6.43 7.43 -0.84
CA LYS A 244 5.56 8.60 -0.80
C LYS A 244 5.00 9.00 -2.17
N ASN A 245 4.09 9.98 -2.23
CA ASN A 245 3.77 10.64 -3.50
C ASN A 245 4.96 11.48 -4.01
N ARG A 246 4.77 12.26 -5.08
CA ARG A 246 5.85 13.07 -5.66
C ARG A 246 5.66 14.57 -5.46
N GLN A 247 4.83 14.97 -4.50
CA GLN A 247 4.56 16.37 -4.21
C GLN A 247 5.81 17.09 -3.70
N THR A 248 6.24 18.14 -4.41
CA THR A 248 7.28 19.07 -3.96
C THR A 248 6.72 20.14 -3.04
N ARG A 249 7.55 20.68 -2.16
CA ARG A 249 7.15 21.73 -1.22
C ARG A 249 8.20 22.81 -1.15
N SER A 250 7.77 24.07 -1.00
CA SER A 250 8.69 25.19 -0.80
C SER A 250 9.43 25.06 0.54
N GLY A 251 10.68 25.51 0.57
CA GLY A 251 11.50 25.54 1.78
C GLY A 251 12.21 24.23 2.13
N THR A 252 12.07 23.17 1.30
CA THR A 252 12.79 21.90 1.46
C THR A 252 13.14 21.29 0.12
N SER A 253 14.26 20.55 0.07
CA SER A 253 14.59 19.69 -1.08
C SER A 253 13.93 18.29 -0.99
N ALA A 254 13.40 17.93 0.17
CA ALA A 254 12.69 16.65 0.34
C ALA A 254 11.40 16.63 -0.47
N VAL A 255 11.12 15.50 -1.08
CA VAL A 255 9.96 15.29 -1.95
C VAL A 255 9.01 14.27 -1.33
N GLY A 256 7.73 14.49 -1.54
CA GLY A 256 6.68 13.54 -1.21
C GLY A 256 6.11 13.69 0.20
N THR A 257 4.86 13.28 0.29
CA THR A 257 4.08 13.13 1.52
C THR A 257 3.57 11.69 1.56
N ASP A 258 3.53 11.08 2.73
CA ASP A 258 2.84 9.81 2.93
C ASP A 258 1.33 10.05 2.87
N VAL A 259 0.71 9.60 1.79
CA VAL A 259 -0.72 9.81 1.55
C VAL A 259 -1.57 9.13 2.64
N ASN A 260 -1.09 8.02 3.22
CA ASN A 260 -1.75 7.30 4.32
C ASN A 260 -1.33 7.78 5.72
N ARG A 261 -0.74 8.97 5.81
CA ARG A 261 -0.57 9.78 7.03
C ARG A 261 -1.20 11.16 6.90
N ASN A 262 -1.84 11.44 5.75
CA ASN A 262 -2.34 12.77 5.40
C ASN A 262 -3.87 12.92 5.53
N TRP A 263 -4.60 11.89 5.99
CA TRP A 263 -6.05 11.97 6.14
C TRP A 263 -6.48 12.92 7.26
N PRO A 264 -7.52 13.76 7.07
CA PRO A 264 -7.90 14.81 8.02
C PRO A 264 -8.74 14.27 9.20
N TYR A 265 -8.27 13.20 9.83
CA TYR A 265 -8.81 12.64 11.05
C TYR A 265 -7.68 12.11 11.92
N LYS A 266 -7.57 12.63 13.16
CA LYS A 266 -6.46 12.27 14.07
C LYS A 266 -5.07 12.41 13.40
N TRP A 267 -4.91 13.44 12.59
CA TRP A 267 -3.78 13.62 11.68
C TRP A 267 -2.44 13.89 12.37
N ASP A 268 -2.46 14.59 13.52
CA ASP A 268 -1.26 15.06 14.23
C ASP A 268 -0.82 14.13 15.36
N GLY A 269 -1.18 12.85 15.29
CA GLY A 269 -0.86 11.85 16.31
C GLY A 269 0.44 11.08 16.04
N GLU A 270 0.66 10.10 16.89
CA GLU A 270 1.77 9.14 16.85
C GLU A 270 1.75 8.30 15.56
N GLY A 271 2.94 7.85 15.13
CA GLY A 271 3.11 7.09 13.87
C GLY A 271 3.10 7.96 12.62
N SER A 272 3.13 9.30 12.75
CA SER A 272 3.33 10.25 11.66
C SER A 272 4.43 11.26 11.96
N SER A 273 5.14 11.72 10.94
CA SER A 273 6.27 12.63 11.06
C SER A 273 5.97 14.03 10.54
N THR A 274 6.55 15.05 11.19
CA THR A 274 6.59 16.44 10.68
C THR A 274 7.82 16.74 9.82
N SER A 275 8.80 15.82 9.78
CA SER A 275 10.01 15.96 8.97
C SER A 275 9.74 15.62 7.50
N PRO A 276 9.95 16.55 6.54
CA PRO A 276 9.72 16.27 5.12
C PRO A 276 10.57 15.13 4.54
N GLY A 277 11.73 14.86 5.15
CA GLY A 277 12.61 13.76 4.76
C GLY A 277 12.12 12.38 5.20
N SER A 278 11.23 12.32 6.20
CA SER A 278 10.70 11.05 6.70
C SER A 278 9.79 10.35 5.68
N GLU A 279 9.83 9.03 5.68
CA GLU A 279 8.94 8.18 4.88
C GLU A 279 7.46 8.29 5.35
N THR A 280 7.24 8.62 6.64
CA THR A 280 5.91 8.82 7.23
C THR A 280 5.52 10.30 7.33
N TYR A 281 6.15 11.16 6.51
CA TYR A 281 5.85 12.59 6.52
C TYR A 281 4.38 12.87 6.20
N ARG A 282 3.67 13.49 7.15
CA ARG A 282 2.22 13.68 7.11
C ARG A 282 1.74 14.91 6.30
N GLY A 283 2.68 15.67 5.69
CA GLY A 283 2.35 16.91 4.98
C GLY A 283 2.40 18.15 5.88
N VAL A 284 2.08 19.32 5.29
CA VAL A 284 2.02 20.61 6.03
C VAL A 284 0.64 20.87 6.62
N ALA A 285 -0.39 20.24 6.07
CA ALA A 285 -1.77 20.30 6.56
C ALA A 285 -2.50 18.99 6.29
N ALA A 286 -3.52 18.72 7.10
CA ALA A 286 -4.34 17.53 6.95
C ALA A 286 -5.08 17.52 5.59
N GLY A 287 -4.92 16.45 4.83
CA GLY A 287 -5.58 16.28 3.53
C GLY A 287 -5.07 17.20 2.43
N ASP A 288 -3.82 17.68 2.51
CA ASP A 288 -3.25 18.66 1.57
C ASP A 288 -2.60 18.04 0.33
N THR A 289 -2.57 16.70 0.20
CA THR A 289 -2.10 16.06 -1.02
C THR A 289 -3.24 15.92 -2.04
N PRO A 290 -2.97 16.13 -3.34
CA PRO A 290 -3.98 15.94 -4.38
C PRO A 290 -4.54 14.51 -4.39
N GLU A 291 -3.70 13.50 -4.17
CA GLU A 291 -4.07 12.09 -4.11
C GLU A 291 -5.07 11.84 -2.97
N ASN A 292 -4.75 12.29 -1.74
CA ASN A 292 -5.67 12.18 -0.61
C ASN A 292 -6.99 12.92 -0.89
N THR A 293 -6.92 14.15 -1.40
CA THR A 293 -8.11 14.92 -1.75
C THR A 293 -9.01 14.16 -2.71
N GLY A 294 -8.43 13.52 -3.74
CA GLY A 294 -9.18 12.76 -4.73
C GLY A 294 -9.88 11.55 -4.14
N ILE A 295 -9.14 10.62 -3.53
CA ILE A 295 -9.69 9.37 -2.97
C ILE A 295 -10.66 9.64 -1.82
N ARG A 296 -10.36 10.63 -0.98
CA ARG A 296 -11.24 11.06 0.11
C ARG A 296 -12.55 11.65 -0.41
N THR A 297 -12.49 12.53 -1.42
CA THR A 297 -13.70 13.11 -2.01
C THR A 297 -14.63 12.03 -2.58
N LEU A 298 -14.07 11.01 -3.25
CA LEU A 298 -14.86 9.86 -3.69
C LEU A 298 -15.49 9.13 -2.49
N GLY A 299 -14.73 8.80 -1.46
CA GLY A 299 -15.24 8.17 -0.24
C GLY A 299 -16.37 8.98 0.42
N ASP A 300 -16.21 10.31 0.54
CA ASP A 300 -17.23 11.21 1.09
C ASP A 300 -18.52 11.22 0.25
N GLN A 301 -18.41 11.10 -1.06
CA GLN A 301 -19.56 10.98 -1.97
C GLN A 301 -20.27 9.65 -1.80
N LEU A 302 -19.53 8.54 -1.73
CA LEU A 302 -20.07 7.20 -1.54
C LEU A 302 -20.79 7.09 -0.18
N ALA A 303 -20.20 7.65 0.87
CA ALA A 303 -20.81 7.67 2.20
C ALA A 303 -22.17 8.39 2.24
N LYS A 304 -22.29 9.49 1.47
CA LYS A 304 -23.56 10.27 1.37
C LYS A 304 -24.62 9.61 0.48
N LYS A 305 -24.20 8.73 -0.43
CA LYS A 305 -25.09 8.11 -1.42
C LYS A 305 -25.82 6.92 -0.80
N ASN A 306 -25.19 5.76 -0.76
CA ASN A 306 -25.78 4.53 -0.22
C ASN A 306 -24.97 4.00 0.98
N GLY A 307 -24.00 4.77 1.45
CA GLY A 307 -23.06 4.35 2.48
C GLY A 307 -21.94 3.45 1.97
N ILE A 308 -20.95 3.25 2.83
CA ILE A 308 -19.82 2.35 2.56
C ILE A 308 -19.99 1.13 3.44
N LYS A 309 -20.20 -0.03 2.82
CA LYS A 309 -20.25 -1.31 3.54
C LYS A 309 -18.88 -1.76 3.95
N LEU A 310 -17.93 -1.70 3.00
CA LEU A 310 -16.54 -2.12 3.18
C LEU A 310 -15.59 -1.16 2.49
N TYR A 311 -14.57 -0.74 3.20
CA TYR A 311 -13.39 -0.09 2.66
C TYR A 311 -12.17 -0.95 2.94
N ILE A 312 -11.30 -1.14 1.94
CA ILE A 312 -9.99 -1.76 2.14
C ILE A 312 -8.92 -0.91 1.44
N ASP A 313 -7.91 -0.53 2.23
CA ASP A 313 -6.64 0.00 1.73
C ASP A 313 -5.65 -1.16 1.61
N TRP A 314 -5.21 -1.46 0.40
CA TRP A 314 -4.38 -2.62 0.10
C TRP A 314 -2.90 -2.23 0.09
N HIS A 315 -2.15 -2.88 0.96
CA HIS A 315 -0.74 -2.65 1.24
C HIS A 315 0.09 -3.92 1.07
N SER A 316 1.39 -3.77 1.15
CA SER A 316 2.34 -4.81 1.51
C SER A 316 3.47 -4.20 2.33
N TYR A 317 4.12 -4.99 3.13
CA TYR A 317 4.01 -6.42 3.39
C TYR A 317 3.77 -6.75 4.88
N GLY A 318 3.53 -8.01 5.21
CA GLY A 318 3.44 -8.45 6.61
C GLY A 318 2.39 -9.52 6.87
N GLN A 319 1.46 -9.73 5.90
CA GLN A 319 0.35 -10.68 6.05
C GLN A 319 -0.56 -10.33 7.23
N TYR A 320 -1.13 -9.11 7.20
CA TYR A 320 -2.06 -8.63 8.22
C TYR A 320 -3.43 -8.30 7.64
N ILE A 321 -4.50 -8.51 8.43
CA ILE A 321 -5.81 -7.88 8.25
C ILE A 321 -6.03 -6.96 9.43
N LEU A 322 -5.91 -5.66 9.19
CA LEU A 322 -5.90 -4.62 10.20
C LEU A 322 -7.26 -3.91 10.25
N THR A 323 -7.91 -3.99 11.39
CA THR A 323 -9.18 -3.30 11.67
C THR A 323 -8.92 -1.95 12.36
N PRO A 324 -9.90 -1.03 12.48
CA PRO A 324 -9.70 0.18 13.28
C PRO A 324 -9.39 -0.13 14.75
N TYR A 325 -8.61 0.70 15.45
CA TYR A 325 -8.06 1.98 15.02
C TYR A 325 -6.54 1.92 14.88
N GLY A 326 -5.99 2.79 14.01
CA GLY A 326 -4.57 3.03 13.88
C GLY A 326 -4.07 4.18 14.75
N TYR A 327 -4.87 5.22 15.00
CA TYR A 327 -4.45 6.39 15.78
C TYR A 327 -4.28 6.13 17.27
N SER A 328 -4.78 5.03 17.80
CA SER A 328 -4.75 4.74 19.25
C SER A 328 -4.86 3.25 19.54
N CYS A 329 -3.93 2.71 20.30
CA CYS A 329 -3.95 1.30 20.71
C CYS A 329 -5.02 0.98 21.76
N SER A 330 -5.61 1.98 22.41
CA SER A 330 -6.68 1.81 23.39
C SER A 330 -8.09 2.14 22.87
N ALA A 331 -8.20 2.74 21.69
CA ALA A 331 -9.49 3.05 21.08
C ALA A 331 -10.17 1.77 20.56
N VAL A 332 -11.47 1.66 20.76
CA VAL A 332 -12.28 0.49 20.38
C VAL A 332 -13.41 0.91 19.48
N ALA A 333 -13.49 0.34 18.29
CA ALA A 333 -14.61 0.57 17.39
C ALA A 333 -15.92 -0.02 17.95
N SER A 334 -17.06 0.64 17.70
CA SER A 334 -18.36 0.22 18.24
C SER A 334 -18.76 -1.21 17.84
N ASN A 335 -18.26 -1.69 16.69
CA ASN A 335 -18.49 -3.03 16.16
C ASN A 335 -17.22 -3.92 16.18
N GLN A 336 -16.24 -3.61 17.06
CA GLN A 336 -14.91 -4.26 17.07
C GLN A 336 -14.99 -5.79 17.13
N ALA A 337 -15.87 -6.34 17.97
CA ALA A 337 -16.01 -7.79 18.09
C ALA A 337 -16.47 -8.44 16.77
N LYS A 338 -17.38 -7.77 16.03
CA LYS A 338 -17.83 -8.22 14.71
C LYS A 338 -16.70 -8.14 13.69
N GLN A 339 -15.96 -7.03 13.68
CA GLN A 339 -14.81 -6.83 12.80
C GLN A 339 -13.73 -7.90 13.04
N ASN A 340 -13.34 -8.13 14.29
CA ASN A 340 -12.32 -9.12 14.64
C ASN A 340 -12.73 -10.55 14.24
N SER A 341 -14.00 -10.93 14.47
CA SER A 341 -14.52 -12.24 14.06
C SER A 341 -14.48 -12.40 12.54
N LEU A 342 -14.92 -11.38 11.81
CA LEU A 342 -14.97 -11.42 10.35
C LEU A 342 -13.54 -11.43 9.75
N ALA A 343 -12.61 -10.63 10.29
CA ALA A 343 -11.21 -10.61 9.87
C ALA A 343 -10.52 -11.97 10.09
N LYS A 344 -10.70 -12.57 11.28
CA LYS A 344 -10.17 -13.89 11.60
C LYS A 344 -10.66 -14.98 10.65
N ASN A 345 -11.94 -14.99 10.34
CA ASN A 345 -12.51 -15.99 9.43
C ASN A 345 -12.09 -15.74 7.98
N THR A 346 -11.93 -14.47 7.58
CA THR A 346 -11.35 -14.08 6.27
C THR A 346 -9.92 -14.58 6.16
N ALA A 347 -9.08 -14.38 7.19
CA ALA A 347 -7.72 -14.91 7.24
C ALA A 347 -7.70 -16.46 7.12
N SER A 348 -8.63 -17.14 7.80
CA SER A 348 -8.77 -18.59 7.69
C SER A 348 -9.17 -19.04 6.27
N ALA A 349 -9.92 -18.24 5.55
CA ALA A 349 -10.25 -18.52 4.14
C ALA A 349 -9.05 -18.25 3.21
N ILE A 350 -8.28 -17.20 3.44
CA ILE A 350 -7.01 -16.91 2.72
C ILE A 350 -6.03 -18.09 2.86
N ALA A 351 -5.96 -18.70 4.04
CA ALA A 351 -5.02 -19.79 4.30
C ALA A 351 -5.32 -21.10 3.53
N LYS A 352 -6.55 -21.28 3.01
CA LYS A 352 -6.97 -22.55 2.39
C LYS A 352 -6.13 -23.01 1.20
N PRO A 353 -5.78 -22.15 0.23
CA PRO A 353 -5.04 -22.59 -0.96
C PRO A 353 -3.60 -23.02 -0.66
N TYR A 354 -2.88 -22.24 0.15
CA TYR A 354 -1.43 -22.37 0.29
C TYR A 354 -0.94 -22.39 1.75
N GLY A 355 -1.83 -22.29 2.72
CA GLY A 355 -1.46 -22.27 4.14
C GLY A 355 -0.93 -20.91 4.62
N THR A 356 -1.04 -19.86 3.82
CA THR A 356 -0.55 -18.51 4.17
C THR A 356 -1.32 -17.95 5.37
N GLN A 357 -0.62 -17.65 6.46
CA GLN A 357 -1.23 -17.18 7.69
C GLN A 357 -1.24 -15.66 7.73
N PHE A 358 -2.40 -15.08 8.01
CA PHE A 358 -2.56 -13.64 8.23
C PHE A 358 -2.87 -13.38 9.71
N THR A 359 -2.14 -12.45 10.32
CA THR A 359 -2.44 -11.92 11.65
C THR A 359 -3.58 -10.92 11.55
N THR A 360 -4.48 -10.90 12.54
CA THR A 360 -5.67 -10.04 12.49
C THR A 360 -5.89 -9.28 13.77
N GLY A 361 -6.29 -8.01 13.70
CA GLY A 361 -6.61 -7.21 14.86
C GLY A 361 -6.66 -5.70 14.59
N PRO A 362 -6.88 -4.88 15.63
CA PRO A 362 -6.83 -3.43 15.50
C PRO A 362 -5.43 -2.95 15.11
N THR A 363 -5.35 -2.04 14.14
CA THR A 363 -4.09 -1.58 13.53
C THR A 363 -3.03 -1.22 14.56
N CYS A 364 -3.34 -0.30 15.49
CA CYS A 364 -2.36 0.14 16.48
C CYS A 364 -1.94 -0.98 17.43
N ALA A 365 -2.88 -1.79 17.92
CA ALA A 365 -2.58 -2.86 18.89
C ALA A 365 -1.91 -4.09 18.26
N THR A 366 -2.03 -4.26 16.93
CA THR A 366 -1.49 -5.43 16.22
C THR A 366 -0.18 -5.11 15.51
N LEU A 367 0.00 -3.86 15.07
CA LEU A 367 1.15 -3.43 14.29
C LEU A 367 1.85 -2.24 14.97
N TYR A 368 1.35 -1.02 14.84
CA TYR A 368 1.87 0.20 15.46
C TYR A 368 0.89 1.37 15.26
N ALA A 369 1.13 2.49 15.94
CA ALA A 369 0.34 3.70 15.78
C ALA A 369 0.47 4.29 14.37
N THR A 370 -0.67 4.69 13.76
CA THR A 370 -0.74 5.22 12.39
C THR A 370 -1.72 6.40 12.32
N ALA A 371 -1.37 7.52 12.94
CA ALA A 371 -2.22 8.70 12.89
C ALA A 371 -2.37 9.24 11.47
N GLY A 372 -3.56 9.74 11.13
CA GLY A 372 -3.88 10.26 9.79
C GLY A 372 -4.03 9.17 8.74
N GLY A 373 -4.38 7.94 9.13
CA GLY A 373 -4.63 6.81 8.24
C GLY A 373 -6.03 6.78 7.64
N SER A 374 -6.16 6.07 6.53
CA SER A 374 -7.38 5.94 5.74
C SER A 374 -8.48 5.17 6.48
N ASN A 375 -8.16 4.05 7.09
CA ASN A 375 -9.10 3.16 7.78
C ASN A 375 -9.83 3.87 8.93
N ASP A 376 -9.14 4.74 9.67
CA ASP A 376 -9.74 5.52 10.76
C ASP A 376 -10.69 6.58 10.23
N TYR A 377 -10.29 7.30 9.16
CA TYR A 377 -11.14 8.31 8.53
C TYR A 377 -12.42 7.69 7.97
N VAL A 378 -12.31 6.62 7.20
CA VAL A 378 -13.50 6.01 6.58
C VAL A 378 -14.43 5.38 7.63
N THR A 379 -13.89 4.87 8.72
CA THR A 379 -14.68 4.33 9.84
C THR A 379 -15.45 5.45 10.55
N ASP A 380 -14.76 6.51 10.97
CA ASP A 380 -15.36 7.51 11.85
C ASP A 380 -15.98 8.70 11.13
N VAL A 381 -15.48 9.07 9.95
CA VAL A 381 -16.04 10.18 9.18
C VAL A 381 -17.03 9.69 8.13
N ASN A 382 -16.66 8.73 7.33
CA ASN A 382 -17.53 8.16 6.30
C ASN A 382 -18.54 7.14 6.85
N LYS A 383 -18.39 6.70 8.12
CA LYS A 383 -19.24 5.68 8.74
C LYS A 383 -19.27 4.36 7.99
N ALA A 384 -18.16 3.98 7.40
CA ALA A 384 -18.02 2.65 6.81
C ALA A 384 -18.25 1.58 7.88
N GLU A 385 -19.02 0.54 7.56
CA GLU A 385 -19.28 -0.54 8.54
C GLU A 385 -17.99 -1.32 8.82
N TYR A 386 -17.17 -1.51 7.79
CA TYR A 386 -15.84 -2.14 7.87
C TYR A 386 -14.81 -1.24 7.17
N GLY A 387 -13.84 -0.70 7.92
CA GLY A 387 -12.74 0.12 7.40
C GLY A 387 -11.40 -0.56 7.68
N TRP A 388 -10.87 -1.33 6.73
CA TRP A 388 -9.70 -2.17 6.93
C TRP A 388 -8.48 -1.69 6.15
N ALA A 389 -7.29 -2.07 6.63
CA ALA A 389 -6.08 -2.13 5.83
C ALA A 389 -5.62 -3.60 5.76
N ILE A 390 -5.13 -4.03 4.61
CA ILE A 390 -4.62 -5.40 4.44
C ILE A 390 -3.19 -5.31 3.94
N GLU A 391 -2.26 -5.88 4.71
CA GLU A 391 -0.88 -6.09 4.32
C GLU A 391 -0.73 -7.47 3.67
N LEU A 392 -0.33 -7.51 2.42
CA LEU A 392 -0.20 -8.73 1.63
C LEU A 392 1.10 -9.47 1.94
N ARG A 393 1.42 -10.51 1.14
CA ARG A 393 2.69 -11.24 1.19
C ARG A 393 3.89 -10.29 1.07
N ASP A 394 5.02 -10.64 1.67
CA ASP A 394 5.22 -11.79 2.56
C ASP A 394 5.45 -11.30 4.00
N THR A 395 6.24 -12.05 4.80
CA THR A 395 6.58 -11.65 6.17
C THR A 395 8.00 -11.06 6.29
N GLY A 396 8.58 -10.62 5.16
CA GLY A 396 9.85 -9.90 5.10
C GLY A 396 10.95 -10.55 4.26
N ARG A 397 10.85 -11.86 3.90
CA ARG A 397 11.88 -12.53 3.10
C ARG A 397 12.11 -11.86 1.74
N ASN A 398 11.03 -11.47 1.06
CA ASN A 398 11.09 -10.68 -0.16
C ASN A 398 10.64 -9.23 0.07
N GLY A 399 9.81 -8.98 1.09
CA GLY A 399 9.31 -7.66 1.41
C GLY A 399 8.60 -6.99 0.23
N PHE A 400 9.03 -5.78 -0.15
CA PHE A 400 8.45 -5.04 -1.26
C PHE A 400 8.80 -5.61 -2.63
N THR A 401 9.83 -6.46 -2.74
CA THR A 401 10.34 -7.00 -3.99
C THR A 401 9.84 -8.43 -4.23
N LEU A 402 8.53 -8.63 -4.04
CA LEU A 402 7.90 -9.92 -4.17
C LEU A 402 8.06 -10.46 -5.61
N PRO A 403 8.65 -11.67 -5.81
CA PRO A 403 8.87 -12.23 -7.14
C PRO A 403 7.59 -12.38 -7.95
N ALA A 404 7.68 -12.20 -9.26
CA ALA A 404 6.53 -12.24 -10.17
C ALA A 404 5.73 -13.55 -10.10
N ASN A 405 6.39 -14.69 -9.85
CA ASN A 405 5.71 -15.99 -9.71
C ASN A 405 4.84 -16.09 -8.45
N GLN A 406 4.87 -15.12 -7.55
CA GLN A 406 4.00 -15.04 -6.39
C GLN A 406 2.77 -14.15 -6.61
N ILE A 407 2.66 -13.42 -7.71
CA ILE A 407 1.50 -12.55 -8.00
C ILE A 407 0.22 -13.37 -8.04
N LEU A 408 0.17 -14.37 -8.93
CA LEU A 408 -1.03 -15.20 -9.09
C LEU A 408 -1.40 -15.99 -7.82
N PRO A 409 -0.47 -16.67 -7.12
CA PRO A 409 -0.76 -17.28 -5.83
C PRO A 409 -1.34 -16.33 -4.80
N THR A 410 -0.80 -15.10 -4.68
CA THR A 410 -1.33 -14.07 -3.76
C THR A 410 -2.76 -13.68 -4.16
N GLY A 411 -3.02 -13.48 -5.46
CA GLY A 411 -4.36 -13.20 -5.96
C GLY A 411 -5.37 -14.30 -5.63
N ILE A 412 -4.99 -15.57 -5.84
CA ILE A 412 -5.85 -16.74 -5.59
C ILE A 412 -6.21 -16.85 -4.11
N GLU A 413 -5.25 -16.78 -3.20
CA GLU A 413 -5.55 -16.92 -1.78
C GLU A 413 -6.38 -15.76 -1.24
N VAL A 414 -6.06 -14.53 -1.66
CA VAL A 414 -6.84 -13.34 -1.28
C VAL A 414 -8.26 -13.42 -1.82
N TRP A 415 -8.45 -13.91 -3.04
CA TRP A 415 -9.80 -14.12 -3.60
C TRP A 415 -10.64 -15.09 -2.76
N GLU A 416 -10.06 -16.17 -2.24
CA GLU A 416 -10.77 -17.07 -1.31
C GLU A 416 -11.21 -16.33 -0.04
N GLY A 417 -10.35 -15.45 0.49
CA GLY A 417 -10.71 -14.56 1.60
C GLY A 417 -11.84 -13.60 1.25
N MET A 418 -11.76 -12.96 0.07
CA MET A 418 -12.78 -12.00 -0.36
C MET A 418 -14.13 -12.66 -0.61
N LYS A 419 -14.18 -13.87 -1.16
CA LYS A 419 -15.44 -14.62 -1.28
C LYS A 419 -16.10 -14.84 0.10
N TYR A 420 -15.30 -15.22 1.10
CA TYR A 420 -15.81 -15.36 2.46
C TYR A 420 -16.30 -14.01 3.01
N LEU A 421 -15.50 -12.96 2.87
CA LEU A 421 -15.80 -11.63 3.38
C LEU A 421 -17.10 -11.08 2.79
N PHE A 422 -17.23 -11.07 1.45
CA PHE A 422 -18.43 -10.52 0.78
C PHE A 422 -19.71 -11.31 1.10
N ALA A 423 -19.61 -12.60 1.38
CA ALA A 423 -20.75 -13.43 1.75
C ALA A 423 -21.20 -13.24 3.22
N ASN A 424 -20.35 -12.69 4.10
CA ASN A 424 -20.60 -12.67 5.54
C ASN A 424 -20.60 -11.26 6.19
N MET A 425 -20.36 -10.20 5.43
CA MET A 425 -20.34 -8.82 5.92
C MET A 425 -21.72 -8.15 5.96
#